data_01e9c611c1fb02607080abddecab8b22
#
_entry.id   01e9c611c1fb02607080abddecab8b22
#
_cell.length_a   1.000
_cell.length_b   1.000
_cell.length_c   1.000
_cell.angle_alpha   90.00
_cell.angle_beta   90.00
_cell.angle_gamma   90.00
#
_symmetry.space_group_name_H-M   'P 1'
#
loop_
_entity.id
_entity.type
_entity.pdbx_description
1 polymer ?
#
loop_
_entity_poly.entity_id
_entity_poly.type
_entity_poly.pdbx_seq_one_letter_code
_entity_poly.pdbx_strand_id
1 'polypeptide(L)'
;KALNTKGHEGLGQLCTSSAHCQAYADLSKVSDERLKIAKKAVDDTRGIIMLYKGEPILSVFHAASVGKTRSSAEVWGGELPYLVPVKTSEDAFMSVTERRGHGVGMSQYGANYMAQQGFSYDQILEHYYKNAKLST
;
A
#
# COMPACT_ATOMS: atom_id res chain seq x y z
N LYS A 1 3.93 -5.78 -4.59
CA LYS A 1 4.55 -4.98 -5.69
C LYS A 1 5.82 -5.66 -6.22
N ALA A 2 6.68 -6.22 -5.35
CA ALA A 2 7.93 -6.87 -5.74
C ALA A 2 7.74 -8.02 -6.74
N LEU A 3 6.73 -8.86 -6.54
CA LEU A 3 6.48 -10.04 -7.36
C LEU A 3 6.09 -9.70 -8.81
N ASN A 4 5.61 -8.49 -9.07
CA ASN A 4 5.16 -8.05 -10.40
C ASN A 4 6.12 -7.05 -11.07
N THR A 5 7.31 -6.82 -10.50
CA THR A 5 8.26 -5.85 -11.04
C THR A 5 9.23 -6.57 -12.00
N LYS A 6 9.20 -6.19 -13.29
CA LYS A 6 10.15 -6.67 -14.30
C LYS A 6 11.38 -5.74 -14.35
N GLY A 7 12.55 -6.26 -14.72
CA GLY A 7 13.73 -5.44 -15.04
C GLY A 7 14.79 -5.32 -13.97
N HIS A 8 14.86 -6.26 -13.03
CA HIS A 8 15.93 -6.34 -12.02
C HIS A 8 16.83 -7.56 -12.20
N GLU A 9 17.00 -8.04 -13.41
CA GLU A 9 17.87 -9.18 -13.69
C GLU A 9 19.29 -8.91 -13.18
N GLY A 10 19.76 -9.72 -12.25
CA GLY A 10 21.11 -9.64 -11.69
C GLY A 10 21.32 -8.67 -10.52
N LEU A 11 20.33 -7.85 -10.13
CA LEU A 11 20.47 -6.81 -9.09
C LEU A 11 19.55 -6.99 -7.88
N GLY A 12 18.93 -8.14 -7.73
CA GLY A 12 17.89 -8.38 -6.71
C GLY A 12 16.50 -7.97 -7.20
N GLN A 13 15.50 -8.23 -6.37
CA GLN A 13 14.09 -8.13 -6.76
C GLN A 13 13.52 -6.71 -6.69
N LEU A 14 14.20 -5.76 -6.04
CA LEU A 14 13.74 -4.39 -5.84
C LEU A 14 14.89 -3.40 -6.00
N CYS A 15 14.59 -2.23 -6.55
CA CYS A 15 15.49 -1.08 -6.51
C CYS A 15 14.97 0.02 -5.56
N THR A 16 15.82 0.96 -5.22
CA THR A 16 15.53 2.07 -4.31
C THR A 16 14.94 3.29 -5.01
N SER A 17 14.69 3.21 -6.33
CA SER A 17 14.10 4.31 -7.09
C SER A 17 12.60 4.43 -6.87
N SER A 18 12.14 5.61 -6.45
CA SER A 18 10.72 5.94 -6.32
C SER A 18 9.97 5.92 -7.66
N ALA A 19 10.68 6.15 -8.77
CA ALA A 19 10.09 6.11 -10.10
C ALA A 19 9.86 4.68 -10.61
N HIS A 20 10.55 3.69 -10.03
CA HIS A 20 10.47 2.31 -10.49
C HIS A 20 9.87 1.37 -9.43
N CYS A 21 10.56 1.13 -8.31
CA CYS A 21 10.06 0.23 -7.26
C CYS A 21 9.53 0.97 -6.05
N GLN A 22 10.41 1.50 -5.24
CA GLN A 22 10.07 2.13 -3.98
C GLN A 22 11.20 3.07 -3.54
N ALA A 23 10.86 4.28 -3.08
CA ALA A 23 11.83 5.13 -2.40
C ALA A 23 12.37 4.42 -1.16
N TYR A 24 13.69 4.45 -1.01
CA TYR A 24 14.36 3.88 0.15
C TYR A 24 14.53 4.96 1.23
N ALA A 25 14.19 4.63 2.46
CA ALA A 25 14.51 5.45 3.61
C ALA A 25 15.88 5.03 4.18
N ASP A 26 16.73 6.02 4.47
CA ASP A 26 17.99 5.77 5.17
C ASP A 26 17.69 5.31 6.62
N LEU A 27 17.93 4.04 6.89
CA LEU A 27 17.63 3.43 8.18
C LEU A 27 18.43 4.03 9.33
N SER A 28 19.58 4.66 9.05
CA SER A 28 20.37 5.34 10.08
C SER A 28 19.66 6.54 10.71
N LYS A 29 18.63 7.06 10.03
CA LYS A 29 17.78 8.18 10.47
C LYS A 29 16.48 7.75 11.13
N VAL A 30 16.26 6.45 11.28
CA VAL A 30 15.06 5.88 11.90
C VAL A 30 15.38 5.43 13.31
N SER A 31 14.56 5.81 14.29
CA SER A 31 14.77 5.41 15.67
C SER A 31 14.67 3.89 15.86
N ASP A 32 15.43 3.34 16.80
CA ASP A 32 15.44 1.91 17.12
C ASP A 32 14.05 1.36 17.46
N GLU A 33 13.20 2.16 18.10
CA GLU A 33 11.83 1.79 18.41
C GLU A 33 11.00 1.56 17.14
N ARG A 34 11.08 2.49 16.17
CA ARG A 34 10.40 2.35 14.88
C ARG A 34 10.94 1.17 14.07
N LEU A 35 12.25 0.94 14.12
CA LEU A 35 12.87 -0.23 13.47
C LEU A 35 12.36 -1.54 14.06
N LYS A 36 12.22 -1.63 15.39
CA LYS A 36 11.64 -2.80 16.07
C LYS A 36 10.20 -3.06 15.65
N ILE A 37 9.38 -2.00 15.58
CA ILE A 37 7.98 -2.10 15.14
C ILE A 37 7.92 -2.58 13.68
N ALA A 38 8.70 -1.98 12.80
CA ALA A 38 8.74 -2.35 11.39
C ALA A 38 9.22 -3.81 11.20
N LYS A 39 10.28 -4.21 11.92
CA LYS A 39 10.76 -5.58 11.88
C LYS A 39 9.70 -6.58 12.35
N LYS A 40 9.03 -6.29 13.46
CA LYS A 40 7.94 -7.14 13.96
C LYS A 40 6.82 -7.27 12.92
N ALA A 41 6.39 -6.17 12.30
CA ALA A 41 5.36 -6.21 11.27
C ALA A 41 5.76 -7.08 10.07
N VAL A 42 7.02 -7.00 9.62
CA VAL A 42 7.57 -7.85 8.55
C VAL A 42 7.61 -9.33 8.96
N ASP A 43 8.04 -9.62 10.18
CA ASP A 43 8.12 -11.00 10.68
C ASP A 43 6.72 -11.62 10.85
N ASP A 44 5.76 -10.85 11.39
CA ASP A 44 4.37 -11.29 11.60
C ASP A 44 3.61 -11.55 10.28
N THR A 45 4.00 -10.88 9.19
CA THR A 45 3.36 -11.00 7.87
C THR A 45 4.20 -11.78 6.85
N ARG A 46 5.21 -12.50 7.31
CA ARG A 46 6.11 -13.26 6.45
C ARG A 46 5.34 -14.31 5.64
N GLY A 47 5.48 -14.26 4.31
CA GLY A 47 4.84 -15.19 3.39
C GLY A 47 3.36 -14.87 3.10
N ILE A 48 2.76 -13.89 3.79
CA ILE A 48 1.39 -13.44 3.51
C ILE A 48 1.40 -12.48 2.31
N ILE A 49 0.59 -12.77 1.31
CA ILE A 49 0.44 -11.93 0.11
C ILE A 49 -1.03 -11.71 -0.23
N MET A 50 -1.31 -10.60 -0.91
CA MET A 50 -2.66 -10.32 -1.44
C MET A 50 -2.83 -10.97 -2.81
N LEU A 51 -3.91 -11.73 -2.99
CA LEU A 51 -4.26 -12.43 -4.21
C LEU A 51 -5.60 -11.96 -4.78
N TYR A 52 -5.68 -11.86 -6.09
CA TYR A 52 -6.92 -11.72 -6.84
C TYR A 52 -7.03 -12.88 -7.84
N LYS A 53 -8.08 -13.70 -7.73
CA LYS A 53 -8.26 -14.92 -8.54
C LYS A 53 -7.02 -15.86 -8.52
N GLY A 54 -6.37 -15.96 -7.37
CA GLY A 54 -5.20 -16.82 -7.18
C GLY A 54 -3.85 -16.20 -7.58
N GLU A 55 -3.85 -15.03 -8.21
CA GLU A 55 -2.62 -14.36 -8.66
C GLU A 55 -2.27 -13.17 -7.74
N PRO A 56 -0.98 -12.91 -7.48
CA PRO A 56 -0.54 -11.75 -6.71
C PRO A 56 -1.01 -10.44 -7.33
N ILE A 57 -1.58 -9.56 -6.51
CA ILE A 57 -2.04 -8.25 -6.97
C ILE A 57 -0.90 -7.25 -7.14
N LEU A 58 -1.14 -6.22 -7.94
CA LEU A 58 -0.33 -5.00 -7.93
C LEU A 58 -0.76 -4.11 -6.74
N SER A 59 -0.14 -4.31 -5.58
CA SER A 59 -0.49 -3.64 -4.31
C SER A 59 0.11 -2.24 -4.21
N VAL A 60 -0.32 -1.33 -5.08
CA VAL A 60 0.11 0.07 -5.08
C VAL A 60 -0.49 0.83 -3.91
N PHE A 61 0.25 1.81 -3.40
CA PHE A 61 -0.17 2.68 -2.31
C PHE A 61 0.34 4.11 -2.52
N HIS A 62 -0.23 5.06 -1.81
CA HIS A 62 0.13 6.48 -1.85
C HIS A 62 -0.01 7.09 -0.45
N ALA A 63 0.50 8.30 -0.25
CA ALA A 63 0.51 8.90 1.07
C ALA A 63 -0.91 9.27 1.55
N ALA A 64 -1.65 10.07 0.77
CA ALA A 64 -2.97 10.54 1.18
C ALA A 64 -3.94 10.73 0.00
N SER A 65 -5.23 10.48 0.25
CA SER A 65 -6.35 10.84 -0.61
C SER A 65 -7.29 11.79 0.15
N VAL A 66 -8.17 12.47 -0.58
CA VAL A 66 -9.23 13.29 0.02
C VAL A 66 -10.58 12.64 -0.29
N GLY A 67 -11.24 12.13 0.74
CA GLY A 67 -12.56 11.50 0.70
C GLY A 67 -12.61 10.14 0.00
N LYS A 68 -11.88 9.93 -1.10
CA LYS A 68 -11.81 8.65 -1.83
C LYS A 68 -10.53 8.45 -2.61
N THR A 69 -10.16 7.19 -2.82
CA THR A 69 -9.08 6.81 -3.73
C THR A 69 -9.54 6.90 -5.20
N ARG A 70 -8.61 6.69 -6.12
CA ARG A 70 -8.84 6.67 -7.56
C ARG A 70 -8.71 5.24 -8.10
N SER A 71 -9.34 4.95 -9.25
CA SER A 71 -9.15 3.68 -9.94
C SER A 71 -7.85 3.65 -10.75
N SER A 72 -7.37 2.44 -11.07
CA SER A 72 -6.26 2.26 -12.00
C SER A 72 -6.60 2.76 -13.41
N ALA A 73 -7.84 2.57 -13.86
CA ALA A 73 -8.31 3.04 -15.15
C ALA A 73 -8.25 4.56 -15.25
N GLU A 74 -8.68 5.28 -14.21
CA GLU A 74 -8.66 6.75 -14.17
C GLU A 74 -7.23 7.33 -14.24
N VAL A 75 -6.24 6.66 -13.65
CA VAL A 75 -4.88 7.19 -13.52
C VAL A 75 -3.93 6.67 -14.58
N TRP A 76 -4.08 5.41 -15.00
CA TRP A 76 -3.14 4.72 -15.89
C TRP A 76 -3.78 4.13 -17.16
N GLY A 77 -5.10 4.31 -17.34
CA GLY A 77 -5.83 3.83 -18.52
C GLY A 77 -6.12 2.33 -18.54
N GLY A 78 -5.53 1.55 -17.62
CA GLY A 78 -5.73 0.10 -17.50
C GLY A 78 -6.63 -0.24 -16.31
N GLU A 79 -7.66 -1.07 -16.53
CA GLU A 79 -8.56 -1.51 -15.47
C GLU A 79 -8.00 -2.71 -14.71
N LEU A 80 -7.83 -2.54 -13.39
CA LEU A 80 -7.53 -3.62 -12.45
C LEU A 80 -8.71 -3.74 -11.47
N PRO A 81 -9.47 -4.86 -11.48
CA PRO A 81 -10.74 -4.98 -10.76
C PRO A 81 -10.64 -4.81 -9.24
N TYR A 82 -9.46 -4.91 -8.67
CA TYR A 82 -9.18 -4.70 -7.26
C TYR A 82 -8.66 -3.29 -6.94
N LEU A 83 -8.37 -2.44 -7.95
CA LEU A 83 -7.94 -1.05 -7.81
C LEU A 83 -9.04 -0.09 -8.24
N VAL A 84 -10.14 -0.14 -7.52
CA VAL A 84 -11.33 0.72 -7.72
C VAL A 84 -11.37 1.82 -6.65
N PRO A 85 -12.12 2.91 -6.87
CA PRO A 85 -12.27 3.94 -5.85
C PRO A 85 -12.92 3.41 -4.59
N VAL A 86 -12.29 3.68 -3.44
CA VAL A 86 -12.85 3.36 -2.12
C VAL A 86 -12.85 4.61 -1.24
N LYS A 87 -13.82 4.68 -0.34
CA LYS A 87 -13.92 5.79 0.62
C LYS A 87 -12.74 5.74 1.59
N THR A 88 -12.21 6.91 1.92
CA THR A 88 -11.12 7.07 2.88
C THR A 88 -11.47 8.23 3.82
N SER A 89 -11.02 8.20 5.05
CA SER A 89 -11.44 9.12 6.12
C SER A 89 -10.26 9.85 6.78
N GLU A 90 -9.09 9.87 6.13
CA GLU A 90 -7.89 10.54 6.65
C GLU A 90 -8.04 12.05 6.81
N ASP A 91 -8.89 12.69 6.02
CA ASP A 91 -9.21 14.11 6.09
C ASP A 91 -9.83 14.49 7.45
N ALA A 92 -10.65 13.62 8.02
CA ALA A 92 -11.25 13.83 9.35
C ALA A 92 -10.21 13.79 10.50
N PHE A 93 -9.04 13.18 10.26
CA PHE A 93 -8.03 12.92 11.29
C PHE A 93 -6.76 13.78 11.13
N MET A 94 -6.31 14.00 9.91
CA MET A 94 -5.02 14.62 9.60
C MET A 94 -5.14 16.01 8.97
N SER A 95 -6.34 16.57 8.86
CA SER A 95 -6.60 17.82 8.12
C SER A 95 -6.00 17.80 6.71
N VAL A 96 -6.10 16.66 6.03
CA VAL A 96 -5.59 16.49 4.67
C VAL A 96 -6.52 17.20 3.69
N THR A 97 -6.04 18.29 3.14
CA THR A 97 -6.81 19.14 2.20
C THR A 97 -6.51 18.82 0.73
N GLU A 98 -5.45 18.04 0.48
CA GLU A 98 -5.01 17.68 -0.87
C GLU A 98 -4.50 16.24 -0.96
N ARG A 99 -4.64 15.66 -2.14
CA ARG A 99 -4.08 14.33 -2.43
C ARG A 99 -2.55 14.39 -2.49
N ARG A 100 -1.90 13.37 -1.89
CA ARG A 100 -0.45 13.19 -1.95
C ARG A 100 -0.13 11.86 -2.59
N GLY A 101 0.40 11.88 -3.81
CA GLY A 101 0.67 10.73 -4.66
C GLY A 101 -0.44 10.44 -5.68
N HIS A 102 -0.36 9.30 -6.36
CA HIS A 102 -1.26 8.96 -7.48
C HIS A 102 -2.72 8.67 -7.07
N GLY A 103 -2.98 8.43 -5.80
CA GLY A 103 -4.33 8.21 -5.29
C GLY A 103 -4.91 6.81 -5.51
N VAL A 104 -4.19 5.87 -6.11
CA VAL A 104 -4.68 4.51 -6.41
C VAL A 104 -4.25 3.53 -5.32
N GLY A 105 -5.12 2.57 -4.98
CA GLY A 105 -4.86 1.57 -3.96
C GLY A 105 -4.90 2.14 -2.54
N MET A 106 -4.03 1.69 -1.65
CA MET A 106 -4.08 2.04 -0.23
C MET A 106 -3.57 3.46 0.03
N SER A 107 -4.36 4.28 0.75
CA SER A 107 -3.89 5.51 1.38
C SER A 107 -3.19 5.17 2.69
N GLN A 108 -1.93 5.61 2.87
CA GLN A 108 -1.19 5.37 4.11
C GLN A 108 -1.83 6.10 5.30
N TYR A 109 -2.30 7.34 5.11
CA TYR A 109 -2.98 8.08 6.17
C TYR A 109 -4.34 7.48 6.48
N GLY A 110 -5.10 7.05 5.47
CA GLY A 110 -6.37 6.37 5.68
C GLY A 110 -6.20 5.03 6.37
N ALA A 111 -5.17 4.25 6.02
CA ALA A 111 -4.83 2.99 6.70
C ALA A 111 -4.46 3.22 8.17
N ASN A 112 -3.66 4.26 8.45
CA ASN A 112 -3.33 4.65 9.82
C ASN A 112 -4.57 5.07 10.63
N TYR A 113 -5.48 5.85 10.05
CA TYR A 113 -6.75 6.19 10.67
C TYR A 113 -7.58 4.93 11.02
N MET A 114 -7.72 4.00 10.07
CA MET A 114 -8.44 2.75 10.32
C MET A 114 -7.80 1.93 11.44
N ALA A 115 -6.46 1.83 11.46
CA ALA A 115 -5.74 1.13 12.53
C ALA A 115 -6.01 1.75 13.90
N GLN A 116 -6.08 3.08 14.02
CA GLN A 116 -6.43 3.77 15.25
C GLN A 116 -7.90 3.57 15.67
N GLN A 117 -8.78 3.24 14.73
CA GLN A 117 -10.16 2.83 15.02
C GLN A 117 -10.28 1.32 15.37
N GLY A 118 -9.16 0.60 15.46
CA GLY A 118 -9.12 -0.81 15.85
C GLY A 118 -9.26 -1.82 14.72
N PHE A 119 -9.23 -1.38 13.45
CA PHE A 119 -9.23 -2.31 12.33
C PHE A 119 -7.89 -3.05 12.25
N SER A 120 -7.96 -4.36 12.03
CA SER A 120 -6.78 -5.19 11.79
C SER A 120 -6.19 -4.96 10.39
N TYR A 121 -4.94 -5.36 10.18
CA TYR A 121 -4.25 -5.11 8.90
C TYR A 121 -4.94 -5.80 7.71
N ASP A 122 -5.50 -6.99 7.90
CA ASP A 122 -6.27 -7.73 6.89
C ASP A 122 -7.55 -6.97 6.50
N GLN A 123 -8.30 -6.46 7.47
CA GLN A 123 -9.48 -5.62 7.23
C GLN A 123 -9.12 -4.34 6.47
N ILE A 124 -8.01 -3.70 6.81
CA ILE A 124 -7.52 -2.50 6.12
C ILE A 124 -7.15 -2.83 4.67
N LEU A 125 -6.41 -3.90 4.44
CA LEU A 125 -6.00 -4.31 3.09
C LEU A 125 -7.21 -4.70 2.23
N GLU A 126 -8.17 -5.46 2.76
CA GLU A 126 -9.41 -5.82 2.04
C GLU A 126 -10.33 -4.61 1.77
N HIS A 127 -10.23 -3.56 2.60
CA HIS A 127 -10.92 -2.30 2.33
C HIS A 127 -10.39 -1.62 1.07
N TYR A 128 -9.06 -1.55 0.91
CA TYR A 128 -8.43 -0.83 -0.20
C TYR A 128 -8.28 -1.65 -1.49
N TYR A 129 -8.15 -2.97 -1.39
CA TYR A 129 -7.98 -3.87 -2.54
C TYR A 129 -9.20 -4.77 -2.69
N LYS A 130 -10.23 -4.25 -3.39
CA LYS A 130 -11.53 -4.92 -3.49
C LYS A 130 -11.43 -6.27 -4.19
N ASN A 131 -12.16 -7.26 -3.64
CA ASN A 131 -12.17 -8.63 -4.17
C ASN A 131 -10.81 -9.35 -4.15
N ALA A 132 -9.76 -8.74 -3.61
CA ALA A 132 -8.51 -9.41 -3.29
C ALA A 132 -8.58 -10.01 -1.88
N LYS A 133 -7.85 -11.08 -1.66
CA LYS A 133 -7.78 -11.80 -0.39
C LYS A 133 -6.35 -12.05 0.01
N LEU A 134 -6.08 -12.10 1.32
CA LEU A 134 -4.80 -12.55 1.83
C LEU A 134 -4.64 -14.05 1.60
N SER A 135 -3.44 -14.46 1.18
CA SER A 135 -3.04 -15.87 1.24
C SER A 135 -2.89 -16.29 2.70
N THR A 136 -3.36 -17.44 3.01
CA THR A 136 -3.13 -18.11 4.29
C THR A 136 -2.08 -19.19 4.12
#